data_b90de3fb99d70606dbd79de726c585f7
#
_entry.id   b90de3fb99d70606dbd79de726c585f7
#
_cell.length_a   1.000
_cell.length_b   1.000
_cell.length_c   1.000
_cell.angle_alpha   90.00
_cell.angle_beta   90.00
_cell.angle_gamma   90.00
#
_symmetry.space_group_name_H-M   'P 1'
#
loop_
_entity.id
_entity.type
_entity.pdbx_description
1 polymer ?
#
loop_
_entity_poly.entity_id
_entity_poly.type
_entity_poly.pdbx_seq_one_letter_code
_entity_poly.pdbx_strand_id
1 'polypeptide(L)'
;MPPKKIYSPPNNWAVESEFEQDVWQLKFLVTSTHLHENRRLNFLKISPIWLRTALKAWLRFCLSRETVNTILGKFYCLKDFSQFIESHAPGLLPRDINRQLVLDYLSHLSRHHSSADGKAHYIVRFKDFLENCVRFGWLDITQEPLIFPEDFPKVPKNLPRYIPDDILSQVNQKLELLPEPMARMLLVIQECGLRVSELINLKLDCLRQNTVGTWWLSYYQFKMKKEHIIPISNELATVIQKQQQYIKENLSPDFSYLFCTFSKYSYFGHWSKKGSIGKSIQERCQKLLLCQSFTPRLQPMRDRDFSGYLHVLAIVMEIRDISGNIFPLGKTHAFRHTVGTSMANRGVPQHIIQRFLGHSSPEMTSVYCHIHDETLQREIERFQNNSKVVNIAGQVVESNHPELDRSELQWFKRSVLAQALSNGSCARPILQGPCPHANACLTCGDFRTTIEFINQHQQQLAQTEQLIEKAKASSWIRQVEMNEQVKTNLKNIIATLESDNELEGQS
;
A
#
# COMPACT_ATOMS: atom_id res chain seq x y z
N MET A 1 -35.14 9.55 -1.15
CA MET A 1 -34.77 8.84 0.07
C MET A 1 -34.77 9.81 1.23
N PRO A 2 -35.29 9.47 2.39
CA PRO A 2 -34.99 10.27 3.56
C PRO A 2 -33.46 10.33 3.72
N PRO A 3 -32.88 11.46 4.11
CA PRO A 3 -31.46 11.58 4.37
C PRO A 3 -31.03 10.44 5.30
N LYS A 4 -29.84 9.85 5.05
CA LYS A 4 -29.26 8.88 6.00
C LYS A 4 -29.39 9.50 7.38
N LYS A 5 -30.18 8.88 8.26
CA LYS A 5 -30.29 9.33 9.65
C LYS A 5 -28.88 9.32 10.21
N ILE A 6 -28.31 10.50 10.38
CA ILE A 6 -27.13 10.66 11.21
C ILE A 6 -27.66 10.37 12.60
N TYR A 7 -27.34 9.19 13.14
CA TYR A 7 -27.63 8.90 14.53
C TYR A 7 -26.72 9.78 15.37
N SER A 8 -27.20 10.96 15.72
CA SER A 8 -26.62 11.72 16.80
C SER A 8 -27.01 11.01 18.10
N PRO A 9 -26.09 10.81 19.05
CA PRO A 9 -26.48 10.28 20.35
C PRO A 9 -27.54 11.19 20.92
N PRO A 10 -28.60 10.61 21.54
CA PRO A 10 -29.60 11.40 22.22
C PRO A 10 -28.96 12.22 23.35
N ASN A 11 -29.67 13.22 23.88
CA ASN A 11 -29.20 14.08 24.96
C ASN A 11 -28.46 13.30 26.05
N ASN A 12 -27.48 13.90 26.72
CA ASN A 12 -26.56 13.25 27.67
C ASN A 12 -27.25 12.25 28.66
N TRP A 13 -28.45 12.53 29.14
CA TRP A 13 -29.18 11.62 30.04
C TRP A 13 -29.58 10.28 29.38
N ALA A 14 -29.89 10.27 28.11
CA ALA A 14 -30.27 9.04 27.40
C ALA A 14 -29.03 8.16 27.09
N VAL A 15 -27.83 8.78 26.89
CA VAL A 15 -26.57 8.07 26.79
C VAL A 15 -26.19 7.41 28.12
N GLU A 16 -26.37 8.10 29.24
CA GLU A 16 -26.10 7.55 30.57
C GLU A 16 -27.04 6.39 30.86
N SER A 17 -28.35 6.55 30.59
CA SER A 17 -29.35 5.48 30.75
C SER A 17 -29.03 4.24 29.91
N GLU A 18 -28.45 4.40 28.67
CA GLU A 18 -28.05 3.26 27.84
C GLU A 18 -26.86 2.50 28.46
N PHE A 19 -25.93 3.20 29.13
CA PHE A 19 -24.78 2.57 29.79
C PHE A 19 -25.17 1.75 31.04
N GLU A 20 -26.30 2.04 31.66
CA GLU A 20 -26.84 1.27 32.79
C GLU A 20 -27.43 -0.06 32.33
N GLN A 21 -27.88 -0.16 31.07
CA GLN A 21 -28.49 -1.36 30.53
C GLN A 21 -27.48 -2.52 30.38
N ASP A 22 -27.98 -3.76 30.45
CA ASP A 22 -27.19 -4.95 30.15
C ASP A 22 -27.07 -5.26 28.64
N VAL A 23 -27.83 -4.54 27.82
CA VAL A 23 -27.74 -4.64 26.36
C VAL A 23 -27.58 -3.23 25.76
N TRP A 24 -26.39 -2.89 25.36
CA TRP A 24 -26.15 -1.59 24.74
C TRP A 24 -26.45 -1.60 23.25
N GLN A 25 -27.25 -0.67 22.81
CA GLN A 25 -27.50 -0.42 21.40
C GLN A 25 -26.51 0.65 20.89
N LEU A 26 -25.53 0.24 20.11
CA LEU A 26 -24.42 1.12 19.69
C LEU A 26 -24.88 2.34 18.89
N LYS A 27 -26.06 2.30 18.27
CA LYS A 27 -26.65 3.44 17.57
C LYS A 27 -26.92 4.65 18.48
N PHE A 28 -27.13 4.43 19.78
CA PHE A 28 -27.37 5.49 20.76
C PHE A 28 -26.08 6.02 21.39
N LEU A 29 -24.99 5.26 21.30
CA LEU A 29 -23.73 5.56 21.98
C LEU A 29 -22.69 6.18 21.06
N VAL A 30 -22.81 6.00 19.74
CA VAL A 30 -21.77 6.43 18.78
C VAL A 30 -22.41 7.11 17.58
N THR A 31 -21.90 8.30 17.23
CA THR A 31 -22.24 8.97 15.99
C THR A 31 -21.52 8.29 14.84
N SER A 32 -22.20 7.50 14.01
CA SER A 32 -21.62 6.84 12.85
C SER A 32 -22.62 6.75 11.72
N THR A 33 -22.20 7.16 10.53
CA THR A 33 -22.99 7.08 9.29
C THR A 33 -23.09 5.65 8.74
N HIS A 34 -22.28 4.71 9.24
CA HIS A 34 -22.15 3.34 8.74
C HIS A 34 -22.57 2.26 9.76
N LEU A 35 -23.19 2.64 10.87
CA LEU A 35 -23.69 1.68 11.85
C LEU A 35 -24.91 0.95 11.28
N HIS A 36 -24.85 -0.40 11.26
CA HIS A 36 -26.06 -1.19 11.13
C HIS A 36 -26.95 -0.92 12.34
N GLU A 37 -28.22 -0.57 12.11
CA GLU A 37 -29.19 -0.21 13.15
C GLU A 37 -29.30 -1.24 14.28
N ASN A 38 -28.95 -2.50 14.02
CA ASN A 38 -29.09 -3.63 14.96
C ASN A 38 -27.77 -4.04 15.67
N ARG A 39 -26.69 -3.25 15.60
CA ARG A 39 -25.47 -3.59 16.35
C ARG A 39 -25.66 -3.31 17.83
N ARG A 40 -25.51 -4.38 18.63
CA ARG A 40 -25.68 -4.34 20.08
C ARG A 40 -24.60 -5.13 20.79
N LEU A 41 -24.25 -4.72 22.01
CA LEU A 41 -23.41 -5.47 22.95
C LEU A 41 -24.34 -6.07 24.01
N ASN A 42 -24.36 -7.38 24.12
CA ASN A 42 -25.20 -8.08 25.09
C ASN A 42 -24.33 -8.61 26.24
N PHE A 43 -24.27 -7.87 27.34
CA PHE A 43 -23.46 -8.18 28.50
C PHE A 43 -24.06 -9.30 29.38
N LEU A 44 -25.35 -9.69 29.20
CA LEU A 44 -25.91 -10.86 29.87
C LEU A 44 -25.19 -12.16 29.51
N LYS A 45 -24.39 -12.14 28.40
CA LYS A 45 -23.56 -13.26 27.97
C LYS A 45 -22.18 -13.26 28.60
N ILE A 46 -21.91 -12.38 29.53
CA ILE A 46 -20.63 -12.26 30.24
C ILE A 46 -20.84 -12.67 31.68
N SER A 47 -20.11 -13.66 32.13
CA SER A 47 -20.08 -14.17 33.50
C SER A 47 -18.60 -14.28 33.92
N PRO A 48 -18.22 -14.04 35.16
CA PRO A 48 -19.04 -13.61 36.31
C PRO A 48 -19.41 -12.10 36.28
N ILE A 49 -20.25 -11.68 37.26
CA ILE A 49 -20.77 -10.31 37.34
C ILE A 49 -19.64 -9.27 37.42
N TRP A 50 -18.56 -9.53 38.16
CA TRP A 50 -17.44 -8.63 38.30
C TRP A 50 -16.78 -8.36 36.92
N LEU A 51 -16.64 -9.39 36.07
CA LEU A 51 -16.08 -9.24 34.72
C LEU A 51 -17.00 -8.40 33.82
N ARG A 52 -18.33 -8.63 33.95
CA ARG A 52 -19.33 -7.82 33.22
C ARG A 52 -19.23 -6.34 33.57
N THR A 53 -19.11 -6.03 34.87
CA THR A 53 -19.01 -4.64 35.38
C THR A 53 -17.72 -3.98 34.88
N ALA A 54 -16.55 -4.66 35.01
CA ALA A 54 -15.28 -4.16 34.55
C ALA A 54 -15.26 -3.98 33.01
N LEU A 55 -15.84 -4.92 32.25
CA LEU A 55 -15.95 -4.82 30.80
C LEU A 55 -16.82 -3.63 30.36
N LYS A 56 -17.94 -3.38 31.03
CA LYS A 56 -18.76 -2.18 30.76
C LYS A 56 -17.96 -0.90 30.98
N ALA A 57 -17.25 -0.79 32.10
CA ALA A 57 -16.41 0.37 32.42
C ALA A 57 -15.31 0.57 31.35
N TRP A 58 -14.61 -0.50 30.98
CA TRP A 58 -13.56 -0.45 29.96
C TRP A 58 -14.11 -0.06 28.58
N LEU A 59 -15.20 -0.68 28.11
CA LEU A 59 -15.77 -0.37 26.80
C LEU A 59 -16.38 1.03 26.75
N ARG A 60 -16.97 1.53 27.84
CA ARG A 60 -17.40 2.92 27.95
C ARG A 60 -16.23 3.89 27.77
N PHE A 61 -15.10 3.63 28.43
CA PHE A 61 -13.86 4.39 28.27
C PHE A 61 -13.31 4.34 26.83
N CYS A 62 -13.35 3.17 26.19
CA CYS A 62 -12.86 2.99 24.82
C CYS A 62 -13.76 3.63 23.76
N LEU A 63 -15.09 3.67 23.96
CA LEU A 63 -16.07 4.21 23.01
C LEU A 63 -15.83 5.68 22.66
N SER A 64 -15.21 6.46 23.55
CA SER A 64 -14.87 7.87 23.29
C SER A 64 -13.72 8.05 22.29
N ARG A 65 -12.92 7.01 22.01
CA ARG A 65 -11.66 7.10 21.25
C ARG A 65 -11.55 6.13 20.08
N GLU A 66 -12.25 5.01 20.16
CA GLU A 66 -12.04 3.89 19.25
C GLU A 66 -13.23 3.68 18.30
N THR A 67 -12.99 2.95 17.23
CA THR A 67 -14.03 2.62 16.27
C THR A 67 -14.96 1.51 16.81
N VAL A 68 -16.20 1.48 16.35
CA VAL A 68 -17.16 0.45 16.69
C VAL A 68 -16.65 -0.97 16.44
N ASN A 69 -15.91 -1.19 15.34
CA ASN A 69 -15.36 -2.50 15.04
C ASN A 69 -14.28 -2.92 16.04
N THR A 70 -13.47 -1.99 16.53
CA THR A 70 -12.50 -2.23 17.61
C THR A 70 -13.23 -2.60 18.91
N ILE A 71 -14.27 -1.85 19.26
CA ILE A 71 -15.11 -2.12 20.45
C ILE A 71 -15.75 -3.52 20.38
N LEU A 72 -16.32 -3.88 19.23
CA LEU A 72 -16.85 -5.23 19.02
C LEU A 72 -15.78 -6.30 19.20
N GLY A 73 -14.58 -6.08 18.65
CA GLY A 73 -13.46 -6.99 18.84
C GLY A 73 -13.03 -7.15 20.30
N LYS A 74 -13.01 -6.05 21.06
CA LYS A 74 -12.74 -6.06 22.51
C LYS A 74 -13.84 -6.83 23.27
N PHE A 75 -15.09 -6.58 22.96
CA PHE A 75 -16.21 -7.32 23.55
C PHE A 75 -16.13 -8.83 23.29
N TYR A 76 -15.85 -9.26 22.05
CA TYR A 76 -15.75 -10.68 21.73
C TYR A 76 -14.55 -11.36 22.39
N CYS A 77 -13.44 -10.64 22.55
CA CYS A 77 -12.28 -11.13 23.29
C CYS A 77 -12.65 -11.46 24.74
N LEU A 78 -13.30 -10.53 25.44
CA LEU A 78 -13.69 -10.73 26.84
C LEU A 78 -14.86 -11.71 26.99
N LYS A 79 -15.69 -11.85 25.98
CA LYS A 79 -16.70 -12.90 25.93
C LYS A 79 -16.06 -14.31 25.88
N ASP A 80 -14.98 -14.47 25.09
CA ASP A 80 -14.22 -15.71 25.03
C ASP A 80 -13.56 -16.01 26.38
N PHE A 81 -12.94 -15.01 27.01
CA PHE A 81 -12.40 -15.13 28.37
C PHE A 81 -13.47 -15.47 29.42
N SER A 82 -14.67 -14.90 29.32
CA SER A 82 -15.81 -15.26 30.16
C SER A 82 -16.17 -16.75 30.04
N GLN A 83 -16.21 -17.29 28.82
CA GLN A 83 -16.50 -18.71 28.58
C GLN A 83 -15.37 -19.61 29.12
N PHE A 84 -14.12 -19.16 29.00
CA PHE A 84 -12.98 -19.84 29.59
C PHE A 84 -13.09 -19.92 31.13
N ILE A 85 -13.45 -18.82 31.81
CA ILE A 85 -13.66 -18.81 33.27
C ILE A 85 -14.77 -19.78 33.66
N GLU A 86 -15.91 -19.75 32.97
CA GLU A 86 -17.04 -20.63 33.28
C GLU A 86 -16.67 -22.11 33.22
N SER A 87 -15.79 -22.49 32.29
CA SER A 87 -15.43 -23.89 32.06
C SER A 87 -14.20 -24.38 32.85
N HIS A 88 -13.24 -23.49 33.15
CA HIS A 88 -11.94 -23.87 33.71
C HIS A 88 -11.68 -23.36 35.13
N ALA A 89 -12.34 -22.26 35.54
CA ALA A 89 -12.14 -21.64 36.84
C ALA A 89 -13.46 -21.07 37.39
N PRO A 90 -14.50 -21.89 37.55
CA PRO A 90 -15.78 -21.44 38.09
C PRO A 90 -15.59 -20.89 39.51
N GLY A 91 -16.11 -19.70 39.76
CA GLY A 91 -15.95 -19.01 41.05
C GLY A 91 -14.72 -18.13 41.20
N LEU A 92 -13.95 -17.94 40.14
CA LEU A 92 -12.79 -17.06 40.12
C LEU A 92 -13.15 -15.65 40.61
N LEU A 93 -12.34 -15.10 41.50
CA LEU A 93 -12.42 -13.72 41.96
C LEU A 93 -11.34 -12.85 41.30
N PRO A 94 -11.51 -11.54 41.18
CA PRO A 94 -10.51 -10.65 40.54
C PRO A 94 -9.09 -10.79 41.13
N ARG A 95 -8.98 -10.92 42.44
CA ARG A 95 -7.70 -11.11 43.16
C ARG A 95 -6.96 -12.43 42.83
N ASP A 96 -7.69 -13.40 42.26
CA ASP A 96 -7.14 -14.72 41.92
C ASP A 96 -6.55 -14.70 40.49
N ILE A 97 -6.74 -13.60 39.76
CA ILE A 97 -6.11 -13.41 38.43
C ILE A 97 -4.60 -13.29 38.61
N ASN A 98 -3.90 -14.32 38.22
CA ASN A 98 -2.46 -14.42 38.34
C ASN A 98 -1.84 -14.91 37.03
N ARG A 99 -0.50 -14.97 37.00
CA ARG A 99 0.25 -15.40 35.81
C ARG A 99 -0.15 -16.80 35.31
N GLN A 100 -0.42 -17.75 36.22
CA GLN A 100 -0.77 -19.14 35.86
C GLN A 100 -2.12 -19.14 35.10
N LEU A 101 -3.12 -18.44 35.60
CA LEU A 101 -4.41 -18.32 34.91
C LEU A 101 -4.26 -17.73 33.51
N VAL A 102 -3.38 -16.73 33.35
CA VAL A 102 -3.10 -16.15 32.03
C VAL A 102 -2.47 -17.19 31.10
N LEU A 103 -1.52 -17.99 31.56
CA LEU A 103 -0.90 -19.06 30.75
C LEU A 103 -1.95 -20.11 30.34
N ASP A 104 -2.87 -20.47 31.23
CA ASP A 104 -3.95 -21.41 30.94
C ASP A 104 -4.91 -20.83 29.87
N TYR A 105 -5.22 -19.53 29.96
CA TYR A 105 -6.02 -18.86 28.93
C TYR A 105 -5.29 -18.76 27.58
N LEU A 106 -4.00 -18.46 27.56
CA LEU A 106 -3.20 -18.46 26.34
C LEU A 106 -3.15 -19.84 25.67
N SER A 107 -3.10 -20.90 26.48
CA SER A 107 -3.21 -22.29 26.03
C SER A 107 -4.58 -22.59 25.44
N HIS A 108 -5.65 -22.07 26.06
CA HIS A 108 -7.01 -22.15 25.54
C HIS A 108 -7.12 -21.46 24.17
N LEU A 109 -6.64 -20.21 24.03
CA LEU A 109 -6.63 -19.49 22.76
C LEU A 109 -5.87 -20.27 21.66
N SER A 110 -4.80 -20.96 22.03
CA SER A 110 -4.01 -21.77 21.08
C SER A 110 -4.76 -22.98 20.53
N ARG A 111 -5.70 -23.52 21.26
CA ARG A 111 -6.57 -24.63 20.83
C ARG A 111 -7.75 -24.16 19.98
N HIS A 112 -8.29 -22.97 20.24
CA HIS A 112 -9.52 -22.48 19.62
C HIS A 112 -9.31 -21.54 18.45
N HIS A 113 -8.13 -20.91 18.34
CA HIS A 113 -7.78 -20.00 17.25
C HIS A 113 -6.65 -20.56 16.39
N SER A 114 -6.91 -20.80 15.12
CA SER A 114 -5.94 -21.40 14.19
C SER A 114 -4.87 -20.45 13.69
N SER A 115 -5.14 -19.13 13.61
CA SER A 115 -4.17 -18.17 13.07
C SER A 115 -3.35 -17.46 14.16
N ALA A 116 -2.04 -17.32 13.94
CA ALA A 116 -1.16 -16.58 14.84
C ALA A 116 -1.59 -15.10 14.98
N ASP A 117 -1.99 -14.46 13.89
CA ASP A 117 -2.48 -13.07 13.89
C ASP A 117 -3.76 -12.91 14.73
N GLY A 118 -4.73 -13.84 14.57
CA GLY A 118 -5.93 -13.86 15.39
C GLY A 118 -5.61 -13.97 16.88
N LYS A 119 -4.72 -14.89 17.28
CA LYS A 119 -4.26 -15.05 18.66
C LYS A 119 -3.60 -13.77 19.19
N ALA A 120 -2.69 -13.16 18.42
CA ALA A 120 -2.04 -11.91 18.80
C ALA A 120 -3.06 -10.80 19.09
N HIS A 121 -4.10 -10.68 18.28
CA HIS A 121 -5.18 -9.71 18.51
C HIS A 121 -5.97 -9.96 19.80
N TYR A 122 -6.22 -11.21 20.18
CA TYR A 122 -6.85 -11.54 21.46
C TYR A 122 -5.94 -11.19 22.62
N ILE A 123 -4.66 -11.54 22.55
CA ILE A 123 -3.67 -11.26 23.59
C ILE A 123 -3.51 -9.76 23.82
N VAL A 124 -3.38 -8.96 22.74
CA VAL A 124 -3.29 -7.49 22.83
C VAL A 124 -4.50 -6.89 23.54
N ARG A 125 -5.71 -7.31 23.17
CA ARG A 125 -6.94 -6.79 23.76
C ARG A 125 -7.11 -7.22 25.22
N PHE A 126 -6.73 -8.45 25.55
CA PHE A 126 -6.80 -8.94 26.90
C PHE A 126 -5.78 -8.23 27.80
N LYS A 127 -4.55 -8.02 27.31
CA LYS A 127 -3.53 -7.20 27.98
C LYS A 127 -4.03 -5.78 28.24
N ASP A 128 -4.56 -5.10 27.21
CA ASP A 128 -5.11 -3.74 27.33
C ASP A 128 -6.25 -3.68 28.35
N PHE A 129 -7.10 -4.72 28.42
CA PHE A 129 -8.15 -4.82 29.43
C PHE A 129 -7.58 -4.89 30.86
N LEU A 130 -6.65 -5.83 31.12
CA LEU A 130 -6.05 -6.02 32.43
C LEU A 130 -5.31 -4.77 32.92
N GLU A 131 -4.47 -4.17 32.08
CA GLU A 131 -3.73 -2.95 32.40
C GLU A 131 -4.65 -1.75 32.69
N ASN A 132 -5.76 -1.60 31.96
CA ASN A 132 -6.74 -0.55 32.27
C ASN A 132 -7.53 -0.86 33.54
N CYS A 133 -7.87 -2.13 33.83
CA CYS A 133 -8.54 -2.51 35.08
C CYS A 133 -7.72 -2.14 36.30
N VAL A 134 -6.41 -2.39 36.29
CA VAL A 134 -5.50 -1.99 37.37
C VAL A 134 -5.36 -0.47 37.43
N ARG A 135 -5.08 0.17 36.29
CA ARG A 135 -4.89 1.63 36.21
C ARG A 135 -6.07 2.43 36.77
N PHE A 136 -7.28 1.97 36.53
CA PHE A 136 -8.52 2.67 36.94
C PHE A 136 -9.19 2.05 38.18
N GLY A 137 -8.59 1.02 38.78
CA GLY A 137 -9.13 0.36 39.96
C GLY A 137 -10.47 -0.37 39.72
N TRP A 138 -10.73 -0.82 38.48
CA TRP A 138 -11.96 -1.57 38.16
C TRP A 138 -11.95 -3.02 38.67
N LEU A 139 -10.76 -3.58 38.81
CA LEU A 139 -10.54 -4.92 39.38
C LEU A 139 -9.36 -4.88 40.36
N ASP A 140 -9.51 -5.63 41.46
CA ASP A 140 -8.46 -5.83 42.44
C ASP A 140 -7.54 -6.96 41.95
N ILE A 141 -6.56 -6.59 41.11
CA ILE A 141 -5.52 -7.48 40.58
C ILE A 141 -4.22 -7.17 41.29
N THR A 142 -3.69 -8.15 42.01
CA THR A 142 -2.52 -7.97 42.91
C THR A 142 -1.17 -8.11 42.21
N GLN A 143 -1.13 -8.68 41.01
CA GLN A 143 0.09 -8.95 40.26
C GLN A 143 0.07 -8.25 38.89
N GLU A 144 1.12 -7.47 38.59
CA GLU A 144 1.42 -6.88 37.29
C GLU A 144 2.93 -6.88 37.00
N PRO A 145 3.35 -7.00 35.74
CA PRO A 145 2.59 -7.33 34.53
C PRO A 145 2.23 -8.83 34.46
N LEU A 146 1.08 -9.14 33.86
CA LEU A 146 0.62 -10.52 33.68
C LEU A 146 0.90 -11.10 32.28
N ILE A 147 1.12 -10.24 31.28
CA ILE A 147 1.35 -10.62 29.88
C ILE A 147 2.64 -9.95 29.40
N PHE A 148 3.55 -10.77 28.90
CA PHE A 148 4.89 -10.38 28.46
C PHE A 148 5.04 -10.45 26.93
N PRO A 149 6.10 -9.84 26.34
CA PRO A 149 6.36 -9.89 24.90
C PRO A 149 6.47 -11.32 24.34
N GLU A 150 7.04 -12.25 25.10
CA GLU A 150 7.21 -13.66 24.72
C GLU A 150 5.91 -14.46 24.65
N ASP A 151 4.81 -13.94 25.20
CA ASP A 151 3.49 -14.58 25.13
C ASP A 151 2.83 -14.40 23.75
N PHE A 152 3.36 -13.46 22.96
CA PHE A 152 2.83 -13.21 21.64
C PHE A 152 3.34 -14.24 20.63
N PRO A 153 2.43 -14.85 19.84
CA PRO A 153 2.85 -15.76 18.80
C PRO A 153 3.68 -15.03 17.74
N LYS A 154 4.71 -15.69 17.22
CA LYS A 154 5.43 -15.20 16.06
C LYS A 154 4.48 -15.18 14.86
N VAL A 155 4.05 -14.00 14.45
CA VAL A 155 3.23 -13.83 13.24
C VAL A 155 4.16 -13.86 12.04
N PRO A 156 4.05 -14.85 11.13
CA PRO A 156 4.85 -14.85 9.92
C PRO A 156 4.48 -13.61 9.09
N LYS A 157 5.49 -12.90 8.58
CA LYS A 157 5.28 -11.82 7.62
C LYS A 157 4.83 -12.44 6.31
N ASN A 158 3.53 -12.57 6.13
CA ASN A 158 2.98 -13.02 4.86
C ASN A 158 3.20 -11.94 3.81
N LEU A 159 3.70 -12.35 2.65
CA LEU A 159 3.77 -11.47 1.48
C LEU A 159 2.36 -11.01 1.10
N PRO A 160 2.20 -9.74 0.70
CA PRO A 160 0.92 -9.25 0.21
C PRO A 160 0.44 -10.12 -0.96
N ARG A 161 -0.79 -10.58 -0.89
CA ARG A 161 -1.39 -11.32 -2.01
C ARG A 161 -1.81 -10.32 -3.08
N TYR A 162 -0.94 -10.12 -4.07
CA TYR A 162 -1.28 -9.37 -5.28
C TYR A 162 -1.98 -10.27 -6.28
N ILE A 163 -2.63 -9.69 -7.27
CA ILE A 163 -3.24 -10.41 -8.39
C ILE A 163 -2.17 -10.51 -9.49
N PRO A 164 -1.74 -11.71 -9.87
CA PRO A 164 -0.78 -11.91 -10.95
C PRO A 164 -1.26 -11.33 -12.30
N ASP A 165 -0.32 -10.98 -13.18
CA ASP A 165 -0.64 -10.33 -14.45
C ASP A 165 -1.43 -11.25 -15.41
N ASP A 166 -1.20 -12.56 -15.36
CA ASP A 166 -1.97 -13.56 -16.11
C ASP A 166 -3.45 -13.59 -15.67
N ILE A 167 -3.71 -13.44 -14.37
CA ILE A 167 -5.07 -13.32 -13.82
C ILE A 167 -5.72 -12.00 -14.24
N LEU A 168 -5.01 -10.88 -14.17
CA LEU A 168 -5.52 -9.59 -14.63
C LEU A 168 -5.83 -9.63 -16.13
N SER A 169 -4.98 -10.27 -16.94
CA SER A 169 -5.21 -10.48 -18.36
C SER A 169 -6.50 -11.28 -18.61
N GLN A 170 -6.71 -12.38 -17.90
CA GLN A 170 -7.95 -13.18 -18.00
C GLN A 170 -9.19 -12.34 -17.65
N VAL A 171 -9.10 -11.51 -16.61
CA VAL A 171 -10.20 -10.61 -16.21
C VAL A 171 -10.46 -9.55 -17.28
N ASN A 172 -9.41 -8.89 -17.78
CA ASN A 172 -9.53 -7.79 -18.73
C ASN A 172 -10.06 -8.25 -20.10
N GLN A 173 -9.67 -9.45 -20.57
CA GLN A 173 -10.23 -10.06 -21.80
C GLN A 173 -11.73 -10.33 -21.72
N LYS A 174 -12.29 -10.39 -20.52
CA LYS A 174 -13.69 -10.72 -20.27
C LYS A 174 -14.53 -9.54 -19.77
N LEU A 175 -13.95 -8.33 -19.74
CA LEU A 175 -14.64 -7.13 -19.26
C LEU A 175 -15.92 -6.82 -20.01
N GLU A 176 -15.97 -7.08 -21.33
CA GLU A 176 -17.14 -6.84 -22.18
C GLU A 176 -18.35 -7.72 -21.81
N LEU A 177 -18.11 -8.84 -21.12
CA LEU A 177 -19.17 -9.73 -20.66
C LEU A 177 -19.85 -9.22 -19.38
N LEU A 178 -19.31 -8.16 -18.77
CA LEU A 178 -19.82 -7.57 -17.54
C LEU A 178 -20.85 -6.50 -17.82
N PRO A 179 -21.83 -6.30 -16.92
CA PRO A 179 -22.64 -5.08 -16.93
C PRO A 179 -21.74 -3.86 -16.81
N GLU A 180 -21.92 -2.87 -17.67
CA GLU A 180 -21.06 -1.68 -17.77
C GLU A 180 -20.71 -1.02 -16.42
N PRO A 181 -21.67 -0.79 -15.49
CA PRO A 181 -21.32 -0.16 -14.21
C PRO A 181 -20.34 -1.01 -13.40
N MET A 182 -20.37 -2.33 -13.54
CA MET A 182 -19.48 -3.25 -12.83
C MET A 182 -18.10 -3.30 -13.49
N ALA A 183 -18.05 -3.31 -14.82
CA ALA A 183 -16.80 -3.19 -15.56
C ALA A 183 -16.08 -1.88 -15.20
N ARG A 184 -16.82 -0.75 -15.18
CA ARG A 184 -16.27 0.55 -14.78
C ARG A 184 -15.76 0.55 -13.33
N MET A 185 -16.49 -0.06 -12.41
CA MET A 185 -16.08 -0.18 -11.01
C MET A 185 -14.79 -1.01 -10.86
N LEU A 186 -14.66 -2.08 -11.65
CA LEU A 186 -13.48 -2.92 -11.68
C LEU A 186 -12.26 -2.18 -12.26
N LEU A 187 -12.43 -1.40 -13.33
CA LEU A 187 -11.36 -0.57 -13.89
C LEU A 187 -10.85 0.48 -12.88
N VAL A 188 -11.77 1.12 -12.16
CA VAL A 188 -11.37 2.11 -11.12
C VAL A 188 -10.53 1.46 -10.01
N ILE A 189 -10.92 0.27 -9.53
CA ILE A 189 -10.14 -0.37 -8.46
C ILE A 189 -8.80 -0.92 -8.96
N GLN A 190 -8.73 -1.36 -10.21
CA GLN A 190 -7.50 -1.86 -10.84
C GLN A 190 -6.45 -0.75 -11.00
N GLU A 191 -6.84 0.44 -11.45
CA GLU A 191 -5.90 1.53 -11.67
C GLU A 191 -5.55 2.27 -10.38
N CYS A 192 -6.55 2.58 -9.55
CA CYS A 192 -6.35 3.43 -8.38
C CYS A 192 -5.93 2.67 -7.11
N GLY A 193 -6.11 1.36 -7.04
CA GLY A 193 -5.83 0.58 -5.85
C GLY A 193 -6.62 1.02 -4.62
N LEU A 194 -7.83 1.56 -4.78
CA LEU A 194 -8.67 2.03 -3.69
C LEU A 194 -9.03 0.89 -2.73
N ARG A 195 -9.17 1.20 -1.43
CA ARG A 195 -9.84 0.25 -0.54
C ARG A 195 -11.31 0.14 -0.95
N VAL A 196 -11.91 -1.04 -0.77
CA VAL A 196 -13.32 -1.23 -1.15
C VAL A 196 -14.25 -0.20 -0.52
N SER A 197 -14.00 0.19 0.74
CA SER A 197 -14.77 1.24 1.42
C SER A 197 -14.59 2.63 0.77
N GLU A 198 -13.44 2.92 0.18
CA GLU A 198 -13.18 4.15 -0.56
C GLU A 198 -13.89 4.12 -1.91
N LEU A 199 -13.75 3.02 -2.65
CA LEU A 199 -14.38 2.79 -3.95
C LEU A 199 -15.92 2.93 -3.91
N ILE A 200 -16.58 2.20 -3.00
CA ILE A 200 -18.05 2.18 -2.91
C ILE A 200 -18.65 3.50 -2.42
N ASN A 201 -17.85 4.34 -1.78
CA ASN A 201 -18.26 5.65 -1.29
C ASN A 201 -17.78 6.82 -2.15
N LEU A 202 -17.20 6.57 -3.33
CA LEU A 202 -16.89 7.62 -4.28
C LEU A 202 -18.12 8.49 -4.53
N LYS A 203 -17.91 9.81 -4.49
CA LYS A 203 -18.97 10.77 -4.76
C LYS A 203 -19.13 10.99 -6.26
N LEU A 204 -20.29 11.46 -6.65
CA LEU A 204 -20.57 11.75 -8.06
C LEU A 204 -19.66 12.85 -8.62
N ASP A 205 -19.21 13.78 -7.79
CA ASP A 205 -18.32 14.90 -8.11
C ASP A 205 -16.84 14.60 -7.79
N CYS A 206 -16.43 13.32 -7.81
CA CYS A 206 -15.08 12.89 -7.43
C CYS A 206 -13.99 13.30 -8.44
N LEU A 207 -14.33 13.70 -9.68
CA LEU A 207 -13.37 14.11 -10.70
C LEU A 207 -13.04 15.59 -10.60
N ARG A 208 -11.76 15.90 -10.74
CA ARG A 208 -11.25 17.27 -10.87
C ARG A 208 -10.23 17.33 -12.00
N GLN A 209 -10.21 18.44 -12.74
CA GLN A 209 -9.19 18.72 -13.74
C GLN A 209 -8.38 19.93 -13.31
N ASN A 210 -7.06 19.87 -13.41
CA ASN A 210 -6.20 21.01 -13.13
C ASN A 210 -6.10 21.92 -14.38
N THR A 211 -5.44 23.07 -14.24
CA THR A 211 -5.23 24.06 -15.30
C THR A 211 -4.43 23.55 -16.49
N VAL A 212 -3.67 22.46 -16.32
CA VAL A 212 -2.83 21.83 -17.35
C VAL A 212 -3.57 20.66 -18.04
N GLY A 213 -4.83 20.39 -17.66
CA GLY A 213 -5.64 19.34 -18.27
C GLY A 213 -5.49 17.95 -17.63
N THR A 214 -4.68 17.80 -16.60
CA THR A 214 -4.51 16.50 -15.88
C THR A 214 -5.72 16.20 -15.01
N TRP A 215 -6.19 14.96 -15.06
CA TRP A 215 -7.30 14.48 -14.26
C TRP A 215 -6.86 13.98 -12.88
N TRP A 216 -7.68 14.24 -11.89
CA TRP A 216 -7.49 13.87 -10.50
C TRP A 216 -8.76 13.26 -9.94
N LEU A 217 -8.58 12.19 -9.14
CA LEU A 217 -9.66 11.55 -8.39
C LEU A 217 -9.58 11.96 -6.92
N SER A 218 -10.65 12.58 -6.42
CA SER A 218 -10.79 12.99 -5.01
C SER A 218 -11.72 12.03 -4.27
N TYR A 219 -11.30 11.56 -3.08
CA TYR A 219 -12.10 10.65 -2.26
C TYR A 219 -11.74 10.73 -0.78
N TYR A 220 -12.64 10.27 0.06
CA TYR A 220 -12.43 10.26 1.51
C TYR A 220 -11.85 8.93 2.00
N GLN A 221 -10.73 8.99 2.71
CA GLN A 221 -10.09 7.84 3.34
C GLN A 221 -10.66 7.61 4.74
N PHE A 222 -11.61 6.71 4.89
CA PHE A 222 -12.31 6.43 6.14
C PHE A 222 -11.38 6.00 7.29
N LYS A 223 -10.36 5.18 6.98
CA LYS A 223 -9.38 4.71 7.97
C LYS A 223 -8.49 5.84 8.48
N MET A 224 -8.12 6.79 7.60
CA MET A 224 -7.24 7.93 7.91
C MET A 224 -8.02 9.20 8.27
N LYS A 225 -9.35 9.18 8.15
CA LYS A 225 -10.27 10.31 8.42
C LYS A 225 -9.86 11.59 7.70
N LYS A 226 -9.46 11.50 6.42
CA LYS A 226 -9.03 12.66 5.61
C LYS A 226 -9.44 12.53 4.15
N GLU A 227 -9.60 13.67 3.49
CA GLU A 227 -9.67 13.74 2.03
C GLU A 227 -8.33 13.34 1.42
N HIS A 228 -8.40 12.66 0.28
CA HIS A 228 -7.24 12.25 -0.49
C HIS A 228 -7.50 12.47 -1.98
N ILE A 229 -6.45 12.85 -2.70
CA ILE A 229 -6.51 13.13 -4.13
C ILE A 229 -5.34 12.48 -4.83
N ILE A 230 -5.60 11.78 -5.94
CA ILE A 230 -4.60 11.08 -6.74
C ILE A 230 -4.74 11.44 -8.23
N PRO A 231 -3.64 11.51 -8.99
CA PRO A 231 -3.71 11.64 -10.44
C PRO A 231 -4.24 10.34 -11.06
N ILE A 232 -4.99 10.45 -12.15
CA ILE A 232 -5.52 9.32 -12.92
C ILE A 232 -5.30 9.53 -14.40
N SER A 233 -5.37 8.45 -15.19
CA SER A 233 -5.26 8.50 -16.64
C SER A 233 -6.48 9.20 -17.28
N ASN A 234 -6.33 9.69 -18.50
CA ASN A 234 -7.43 10.26 -19.30
C ASN A 234 -8.49 9.20 -19.62
N GLU A 235 -8.05 7.98 -19.85
CA GLU A 235 -8.88 6.82 -20.12
C GLU A 235 -9.79 6.52 -18.92
N LEU A 236 -9.22 6.48 -17.70
CA LEU A 236 -10.01 6.25 -16.48
C LEU A 236 -10.94 7.43 -16.19
N ALA A 237 -10.52 8.65 -16.44
CA ALA A 237 -11.40 9.82 -16.31
C ALA A 237 -12.64 9.68 -17.22
N THR A 238 -12.44 9.25 -18.47
CA THR A 238 -13.56 8.97 -19.42
C THR A 238 -14.49 7.87 -18.90
N VAL A 239 -13.93 6.80 -18.32
CA VAL A 239 -14.72 5.71 -17.71
C VAL A 239 -15.58 6.24 -16.55
N ILE A 240 -15.00 7.09 -15.70
CA ILE A 240 -15.73 7.71 -14.58
C ILE A 240 -16.81 8.68 -15.07
N GLN A 241 -16.52 9.49 -16.09
CA GLN A 241 -17.52 10.39 -16.71
C GLN A 241 -18.72 9.62 -17.27
N LYS A 242 -18.48 8.51 -17.99
CA LYS A 242 -19.56 7.62 -18.46
C LYS A 242 -20.37 7.04 -17.29
N GLN A 243 -19.72 6.73 -16.17
CA GLN A 243 -20.41 6.27 -14.97
C GLN A 243 -21.23 7.38 -14.30
N GLN A 244 -20.71 8.61 -14.27
CA GLN A 244 -21.46 9.78 -13.79
C GLN A 244 -22.71 10.01 -14.62
N GLN A 245 -22.59 9.92 -15.95
CA GLN A 245 -23.71 10.05 -16.88
C GLN A 245 -24.75 8.94 -16.62
N TYR A 246 -24.31 7.67 -16.51
CA TYR A 246 -25.20 6.56 -16.20
C TYR A 246 -26.00 6.78 -14.90
N ILE A 247 -25.38 7.27 -13.84
CA ILE A 247 -26.07 7.58 -12.59
C ILE A 247 -27.10 8.70 -12.76
N LYS A 248 -26.75 9.79 -13.47
CA LYS A 248 -27.65 10.91 -13.73
C LYS A 248 -28.87 10.53 -14.56
N GLU A 249 -28.71 9.61 -15.52
CA GLU A 249 -29.80 9.15 -16.39
C GLU A 249 -30.76 8.17 -15.72
N ASN A 250 -30.24 7.36 -14.77
CA ASN A 250 -30.98 6.23 -14.21
C ASN A 250 -31.45 6.44 -12.78
N LEU A 251 -30.94 7.45 -12.06
CA LEU A 251 -31.26 7.69 -10.68
C LEU A 251 -31.67 9.15 -10.40
N SER A 252 -32.33 9.37 -9.26
CA SER A 252 -32.74 10.72 -8.80
C SER A 252 -31.52 11.63 -8.62
N PRO A 253 -31.64 12.96 -8.93
CA PRO A 253 -30.60 13.97 -8.71
C PRO A 253 -30.04 14.00 -7.27
N ASP A 254 -30.82 13.57 -6.29
CA ASP A 254 -30.40 13.50 -4.89
C ASP A 254 -29.37 12.37 -4.61
N PHE A 255 -29.14 11.47 -5.56
CA PHE A 255 -28.16 10.41 -5.39
C PHE A 255 -26.74 10.91 -5.65
N SER A 256 -25.95 11.01 -4.58
CA SER A 256 -24.65 11.66 -4.58
C SER A 256 -23.43 10.71 -4.72
N TYR A 257 -23.65 9.42 -4.99
CA TYR A 257 -22.57 8.42 -5.10
C TYR A 257 -22.33 8.02 -6.56
N LEU A 258 -21.09 7.69 -6.89
CA LEU A 258 -20.70 7.22 -8.22
C LEU A 258 -21.23 5.80 -8.52
N PHE A 259 -21.35 4.94 -7.49
CA PHE A 259 -21.80 3.55 -7.63
C PHE A 259 -23.02 3.26 -6.77
N CYS A 260 -24.00 2.58 -7.36
CA CYS A 260 -25.24 2.18 -6.70
C CYS A 260 -25.35 0.66 -6.58
N THR A 261 -26.25 0.19 -5.71
CA THR A 261 -26.67 -1.21 -5.68
C THR A 261 -27.66 -1.51 -6.81
N PHE A 262 -27.81 -2.79 -7.16
CA PHE A 262 -28.75 -3.27 -8.17
C PHE A 262 -29.78 -4.22 -7.57
N SER A 263 -30.98 -4.29 -8.16
CA SER A 263 -32.12 -5.03 -7.60
C SER A 263 -31.83 -6.52 -7.38
N LYS A 264 -30.98 -7.13 -8.19
CA LYS A 264 -30.61 -8.55 -8.08
C LYS A 264 -29.39 -8.83 -7.21
N TYR A 265 -28.67 -7.79 -6.77
CA TYR A 265 -27.45 -7.91 -5.97
C TYR A 265 -27.67 -8.34 -4.52
N SER A 266 -28.82 -8.02 -3.95
CA SER A 266 -29.18 -8.50 -2.61
C SER A 266 -29.25 -10.02 -2.49
N TYR A 267 -29.31 -10.70 -3.62
CA TYR A 267 -29.27 -12.17 -3.68
C TYR A 267 -27.88 -12.78 -3.37
N PHE A 268 -26.78 -12.08 -3.64
CA PHE A 268 -25.43 -12.61 -3.40
C PHE A 268 -25.13 -12.84 -1.92
N GLY A 269 -25.66 -12.02 -1.02
CA GLY A 269 -25.49 -12.20 0.42
C GLY A 269 -26.16 -13.42 1.01
N HIS A 270 -27.12 -14.02 0.33
CA HIS A 270 -27.79 -15.26 0.73
C HIS A 270 -27.12 -16.53 0.20
N TRP A 271 -26.16 -16.42 -0.72
CA TRP A 271 -25.54 -17.58 -1.40
C TRP A 271 -24.49 -18.30 -0.56
N SER A 272 -23.91 -17.64 0.43
CA SER A 272 -22.98 -18.26 1.39
C SER A 272 -23.67 -19.09 2.46
N LYS A 273 -25.00 -19.01 2.58
CA LYS A 273 -25.77 -19.80 3.54
C LYS A 273 -26.38 -21.02 2.85
N LYS A 274 -25.96 -22.20 3.33
CA LYS A 274 -26.55 -23.54 3.05
C LYS A 274 -28.04 -23.43 2.77
N GLY A 275 -28.50 -23.81 1.58
CA GLY A 275 -29.92 -24.00 1.41
C GLY A 275 -30.58 -23.73 0.07
N SER A 276 -29.89 -23.87 -1.04
CA SER A 276 -30.61 -24.04 -2.31
C SER A 276 -30.27 -25.43 -2.88
N ILE A 277 -31.11 -26.34 -2.51
CA ILE A 277 -31.11 -27.74 -2.92
C ILE A 277 -31.17 -27.82 -4.46
N GLY A 278 -30.23 -28.50 -5.11
CA GLY A 278 -30.33 -29.05 -6.45
C GLY A 278 -29.67 -28.32 -7.62
N LYS A 279 -29.01 -27.14 -7.46
CA LYS A 279 -28.25 -26.50 -8.55
C LYS A 279 -26.82 -26.24 -8.16
N SER A 280 -25.89 -26.50 -9.07
CA SER A 280 -24.48 -26.19 -8.87
C SER A 280 -24.28 -24.65 -8.69
N ILE A 281 -23.26 -24.24 -7.96
CA ILE A 281 -22.91 -22.82 -7.80
C ILE A 281 -22.72 -22.18 -9.19
N GLN A 282 -22.13 -22.92 -10.12
CA GLN A 282 -21.84 -22.48 -11.48
C GLN A 282 -23.11 -22.18 -12.30
N GLU A 283 -24.13 -23.05 -12.28
CA GLU A 283 -25.42 -22.81 -12.98
C GLU A 283 -26.17 -21.58 -12.42
N ARG A 284 -26.08 -21.36 -11.13
CA ARG A 284 -26.67 -20.17 -10.49
C ARG A 284 -25.96 -18.90 -10.86
N CYS A 285 -24.62 -18.96 -10.91
CA CYS A 285 -23.78 -17.85 -11.27
C CYS A 285 -23.98 -17.44 -12.73
N GLN A 286 -24.04 -18.39 -13.67
CA GLN A 286 -24.34 -18.14 -15.09
C GLN A 286 -25.67 -17.41 -15.29
N LYS A 287 -26.71 -17.79 -14.56
CA LYS A 287 -28.02 -17.10 -14.62
C LYS A 287 -27.95 -15.64 -14.16
N LEU A 288 -27.03 -15.30 -13.31
CA LEU A 288 -26.88 -13.95 -12.77
C LEU A 288 -26.09 -13.01 -13.69
N LEU A 289 -25.06 -13.50 -14.34
CA LEU A 289 -24.28 -12.71 -15.31
C LEU A 289 -25.04 -12.51 -16.64
N LEU A 290 -25.77 -13.54 -17.09
CA LEU A 290 -26.61 -13.46 -18.29
C LEU A 290 -27.88 -12.61 -18.09
N CYS A 291 -28.22 -12.21 -16.85
CA CYS A 291 -29.31 -11.28 -16.61
C CYS A 291 -28.90 -9.85 -16.98
N GLN A 292 -29.14 -9.46 -18.21
CA GLN A 292 -28.83 -8.14 -18.80
C GLN A 292 -29.55 -6.95 -18.15
N SER A 293 -30.52 -7.14 -17.28
CA SER A 293 -31.26 -6.06 -16.63
C SER A 293 -30.87 -5.89 -15.14
N PHE A 294 -29.79 -5.18 -14.92
CA PHE A 294 -29.44 -4.69 -13.59
C PHE A 294 -30.19 -3.37 -13.35
N THR A 295 -31.33 -3.42 -12.66
CA THR A 295 -32.06 -2.21 -12.30
C THR A 295 -31.35 -1.49 -11.14
N PRO A 296 -30.87 -0.28 -11.34
CA PRO A 296 -30.17 0.47 -10.29
C PRO A 296 -31.14 0.86 -9.17
N ARG A 297 -30.60 0.90 -7.92
CA ARG A 297 -31.36 1.31 -6.75
C ARG A 297 -30.76 2.59 -6.16
N LEU A 298 -31.61 3.41 -5.54
CA LEU A 298 -31.22 4.62 -4.80
C LEU A 298 -30.46 4.27 -3.49
N GLN A 299 -29.49 3.37 -3.56
CA GLN A 299 -28.65 2.96 -2.44
C GLN A 299 -27.20 2.83 -2.93
N PRO A 300 -26.21 3.35 -2.19
CA PRO A 300 -24.81 3.18 -2.56
C PRO A 300 -24.43 1.69 -2.54
N MET A 301 -23.44 1.31 -3.36
CA MET A 301 -22.89 -0.03 -3.40
C MET A 301 -22.41 -0.45 -2.01
N ARG A 302 -22.56 -1.71 -1.65
CA ARG A 302 -22.07 -2.27 -0.38
C ARG A 302 -20.84 -3.13 -0.64
N ASP A 303 -19.90 -3.11 0.30
CA ASP A 303 -18.67 -3.91 0.27
C ASP A 303 -18.97 -5.39 -0.03
N ARG A 304 -19.86 -5.98 0.74
CA ARG A 304 -20.25 -7.40 0.57
C ARG A 304 -20.82 -7.71 -0.80
N ASP A 305 -21.58 -6.78 -1.40
CA ASP A 305 -22.20 -7.00 -2.70
C ASP A 305 -21.13 -6.94 -3.81
N PHE A 306 -20.20 -5.99 -3.75
CA PHE A 306 -19.09 -5.91 -4.70
C PHE A 306 -18.13 -7.10 -4.58
N SER A 307 -17.68 -7.44 -3.37
CA SER A 307 -16.81 -8.61 -3.14
C SER A 307 -17.48 -9.91 -3.56
N GLY A 308 -18.79 -10.06 -3.28
CA GLY A 308 -19.59 -11.22 -3.71
C GLY A 308 -19.70 -11.31 -5.22
N TYR A 309 -19.86 -10.18 -5.90
CA TYR A 309 -19.91 -10.14 -7.35
C TYR A 309 -18.59 -10.60 -7.99
N LEU A 310 -17.46 -10.08 -7.50
CA LEU A 310 -16.14 -10.48 -7.99
C LEU A 310 -15.87 -11.98 -7.77
N HIS A 311 -16.34 -12.53 -6.66
CA HIS A 311 -16.25 -13.97 -6.41
C HIS A 311 -17.05 -14.78 -7.43
N VAL A 312 -18.28 -14.37 -7.72
CA VAL A 312 -19.13 -15.02 -8.73
C VAL A 312 -18.52 -14.89 -10.13
N LEU A 313 -18.00 -13.72 -10.46
CA LEU A 313 -17.31 -13.45 -11.71
C LEU A 313 -16.13 -14.42 -11.91
N ALA A 314 -15.29 -14.61 -10.91
CA ALA A 314 -14.18 -15.55 -10.99
C ALA A 314 -14.63 -16.98 -11.31
N ILE A 315 -15.76 -17.42 -10.73
CA ILE A 315 -16.31 -18.75 -10.95
C ILE A 315 -16.89 -18.88 -12.38
N VAL A 316 -17.72 -17.93 -12.80
CA VAL A 316 -18.45 -18.01 -14.08
C VAL A 316 -17.53 -17.85 -15.27
N MET A 317 -16.57 -16.95 -15.14
CA MET A 317 -15.57 -16.71 -16.20
C MET A 317 -14.38 -17.65 -16.11
N GLU A 318 -14.40 -18.60 -15.17
CA GLU A 318 -13.32 -19.57 -14.97
C GLU A 318 -11.94 -18.89 -14.90
N ILE A 319 -11.85 -17.85 -14.05
CA ILE A 319 -10.57 -17.18 -13.80
C ILE A 319 -9.72 -18.11 -12.92
N ARG A 320 -8.68 -18.71 -13.50
CA ARG A 320 -7.89 -19.77 -12.85
C ARG A 320 -6.44 -19.35 -12.66
N ASP A 321 -5.89 -19.76 -11.52
CA ASP A 321 -4.46 -19.66 -11.26
C ASP A 321 -3.66 -20.74 -12.01
N ILE A 322 -2.34 -20.67 -11.92
CA ILE A 322 -1.41 -21.63 -12.54
C ILE A 322 -1.62 -23.07 -12.06
N SER A 323 -2.26 -23.28 -10.92
CA SER A 323 -2.61 -24.59 -10.36
C SER A 323 -4.00 -25.06 -10.83
N GLY A 324 -4.69 -24.29 -11.67
CA GLY A 324 -6.03 -24.59 -12.17
C GLY A 324 -7.18 -24.29 -11.19
N ASN A 325 -6.89 -23.71 -10.01
CA ASN A 325 -7.91 -23.34 -9.04
C ASN A 325 -8.56 -22.00 -9.41
N ILE A 326 -9.85 -21.84 -9.03
CA ILE A 326 -10.53 -20.54 -9.19
C ILE A 326 -9.85 -19.49 -8.31
N PHE A 327 -9.41 -18.40 -8.95
CA PHE A 327 -8.74 -17.31 -8.25
C PHE A 327 -9.71 -16.51 -7.37
N PRO A 328 -9.37 -16.20 -6.11
CA PRO A 328 -10.28 -15.56 -5.16
C PRO A 328 -10.39 -14.04 -5.36
N LEU A 329 -10.89 -13.57 -6.52
CA LEU A 329 -11.04 -12.14 -6.85
C LEU A 329 -11.85 -11.34 -5.83
N GLY A 330 -12.76 -11.99 -5.09
CA GLY A 330 -13.56 -11.33 -4.05
C GLY A 330 -12.75 -10.74 -2.89
N LYS A 331 -11.45 -11.05 -2.78
CA LYS A 331 -10.53 -10.43 -1.84
C LYS A 331 -10.02 -9.08 -2.39
N THR A 332 -10.88 -8.08 -2.36
CA THR A 332 -10.69 -6.77 -3.01
C THR A 332 -9.40 -6.04 -2.64
N HIS A 333 -8.83 -6.31 -1.45
CA HIS A 333 -7.56 -5.70 -1.03
C HIS A 333 -6.36 -6.14 -1.91
N ALA A 334 -6.48 -7.28 -2.60
CA ALA A 334 -5.48 -7.76 -3.55
C ALA A 334 -5.23 -6.76 -4.70
N PHE A 335 -6.26 -6.06 -5.20
CA PHE A 335 -6.09 -5.01 -6.22
C PHE A 335 -5.16 -3.91 -5.76
N ARG A 336 -5.29 -3.47 -4.52
CA ARG A 336 -4.41 -2.45 -3.93
C ARG A 336 -2.97 -2.95 -3.81
N HIS A 337 -2.79 -4.20 -3.42
CA HIS A 337 -1.47 -4.82 -3.40
C HIS A 337 -0.86 -4.90 -4.81
N THR A 338 -1.68 -5.24 -5.82
CA THR A 338 -1.24 -5.27 -7.22
C THR A 338 -0.74 -3.91 -7.68
N VAL A 339 -1.50 -2.84 -7.45
CA VAL A 339 -1.08 -1.47 -7.81
C VAL A 339 0.22 -1.10 -7.10
N GLY A 340 0.32 -1.33 -5.78
CA GLY A 340 1.53 -1.02 -5.02
C GLY A 340 2.76 -1.80 -5.50
N THR A 341 2.62 -3.11 -5.76
CA THR A 341 3.69 -3.96 -6.27
C THR A 341 4.08 -3.58 -7.70
N SER A 342 3.11 -3.31 -8.58
CA SER A 342 3.37 -2.86 -9.95
C SER A 342 4.13 -1.54 -9.98
N MET A 343 3.76 -0.57 -9.14
CA MET A 343 4.51 0.70 -9.02
C MET A 343 5.93 0.46 -8.53
N ALA A 344 6.13 -0.38 -7.50
CA ALA A 344 7.45 -0.71 -6.97
C ALA A 344 8.34 -1.38 -8.03
N ASN A 345 7.79 -2.36 -8.78
CA ASN A 345 8.52 -3.07 -9.83
C ASN A 345 8.86 -2.18 -11.05
N ARG A 346 8.11 -1.09 -11.24
CA ARG A 346 8.42 -0.07 -12.28
C ARG A 346 9.37 1.02 -11.76
N GLY A 347 9.97 0.86 -10.59
CA GLY A 347 10.94 1.79 -10.02
C GLY A 347 10.34 3.06 -9.42
N VAL A 348 9.03 3.11 -9.17
CA VAL A 348 8.42 4.29 -8.51
C VAL A 348 8.93 4.38 -7.07
N PRO A 349 9.49 5.52 -6.64
CA PRO A 349 10.01 5.69 -5.28
C PRO A 349 8.98 5.39 -4.20
N GLN A 350 9.39 4.73 -3.11
CA GLN A 350 8.50 4.29 -2.03
C GLN A 350 7.62 5.42 -1.46
N HIS A 351 8.17 6.63 -1.29
CA HIS A 351 7.42 7.78 -0.77
C HIS A 351 6.31 8.26 -1.72
N ILE A 352 6.50 8.10 -3.03
CA ILE A 352 5.46 8.39 -4.04
C ILE A 352 4.37 7.34 -3.97
N ILE A 353 4.72 6.04 -3.88
CA ILE A 353 3.75 4.94 -3.68
C ILE A 353 2.97 5.16 -2.38
N GLN A 354 3.67 5.54 -1.29
CA GLN A 354 3.07 5.86 0.00
C GLN A 354 2.03 6.99 -0.15
N ARG A 355 2.39 8.07 -0.84
CA ARG A 355 1.50 9.20 -1.09
C ARG A 355 0.33 8.80 -1.99
N PHE A 356 0.55 8.08 -3.08
CA PHE A 356 -0.49 7.63 -4.01
C PHE A 356 -1.52 6.75 -3.30
N LEU A 357 -1.07 5.75 -2.54
CA LEU A 357 -1.95 4.86 -1.79
C LEU A 357 -2.50 5.50 -0.50
N GLY A 358 -1.96 6.64 -0.04
CA GLY A 358 -2.38 7.32 1.19
C GLY A 358 -2.08 6.53 2.45
N HIS A 359 -0.89 5.93 2.54
CA HIS A 359 -0.41 5.24 3.72
C HIS A 359 0.10 6.24 4.77
N SER A 360 -0.18 5.98 6.04
CA SER A 360 0.26 6.85 7.15
C SER A 360 1.72 6.66 7.53
N SER A 361 2.30 5.50 7.23
CA SER A 361 3.70 5.21 7.54
C SER A 361 4.42 4.48 6.39
N PRO A 362 5.75 4.60 6.29
CA PRO A 362 6.57 3.89 5.31
C PRO A 362 6.45 2.36 5.43
N GLU A 363 6.30 1.83 6.66
CA GLU A 363 6.17 0.39 6.92
C GLU A 363 4.94 -0.22 6.21
N MET A 364 3.85 0.55 6.08
CA MET A 364 2.67 0.11 5.32
C MET A 364 2.96 -0.04 3.82
N THR A 365 3.99 0.64 3.31
CA THR A 365 4.38 0.62 1.89
C THR A 365 5.52 -0.37 1.64
N SER A 366 6.40 -0.60 2.63
CA SER A 366 7.53 -1.52 2.51
C SER A 366 7.10 -2.96 2.17
N VAL A 367 5.87 -3.35 2.50
CA VAL A 367 5.32 -4.66 2.14
C VAL A 367 5.16 -4.88 0.62
N TYR A 368 5.16 -3.80 -0.18
CA TYR A 368 5.11 -3.87 -1.65
C TYR A 368 6.51 -3.91 -2.29
N CYS A 369 7.55 -3.64 -1.51
CA CYS A 369 8.94 -3.64 -2.00
C CYS A 369 9.50 -5.05 -2.19
N HIS A 370 8.64 -6.03 -2.54
CA HIS A 370 9.10 -7.30 -3.09
C HIS A 370 9.42 -7.07 -4.56
N ILE A 371 10.65 -6.64 -4.78
CA ILE A 371 11.20 -6.44 -6.11
C ILE A 371 11.36 -7.83 -6.73
N HIS A 372 10.81 -8.04 -7.93
CA HIS A 372 11.10 -9.24 -8.70
C HIS A 372 12.61 -9.33 -8.96
N ASP A 373 13.15 -10.53 -8.98
CA ASP A 373 14.60 -10.75 -9.20
C ASP A 373 15.09 -10.07 -10.48
N GLU A 374 14.30 -10.08 -11.54
CA GLU A 374 14.57 -9.36 -12.79
C GLU A 374 14.66 -7.84 -12.60
N THR A 375 13.80 -7.26 -11.78
CA THR A 375 13.85 -5.83 -11.46
C THR A 375 15.07 -5.51 -10.61
N LEU A 376 15.38 -6.36 -9.63
CA LEU A 376 16.59 -6.23 -8.82
C LEU A 376 17.85 -6.29 -9.72
N GLN A 377 17.91 -7.27 -10.61
CA GLN A 377 19.00 -7.40 -11.56
C GLN A 377 19.14 -6.14 -12.42
N ARG A 378 18.06 -5.68 -13.05
CA ARG A 378 18.04 -4.48 -13.87
C ARG A 378 18.51 -3.24 -13.12
N GLU A 379 18.03 -3.00 -11.90
CA GLU A 379 18.43 -1.84 -11.09
C GLU A 379 19.89 -1.93 -10.61
N ILE A 380 20.37 -3.13 -10.31
CA ILE A 380 21.79 -3.36 -10.00
C ILE A 380 22.66 -3.16 -11.25
N GLU A 381 22.22 -3.66 -12.41
CA GLU A 381 22.92 -3.41 -13.70
C GLU A 381 22.94 -1.91 -14.04
N ARG A 382 21.84 -1.19 -13.86
CA ARG A 382 21.81 0.29 -13.98
C ARG A 382 22.78 0.97 -13.04
N PHE A 383 22.78 0.59 -11.77
CA PHE A 383 23.71 1.13 -10.78
C PHE A 383 25.17 0.86 -11.17
N GLN A 384 25.47 -0.34 -11.65
CA GLN A 384 26.81 -0.73 -12.11
C GLN A 384 27.18 -0.01 -13.40
N ASN A 385 26.27 0.17 -14.34
CA ASN A 385 26.48 0.86 -15.61
C ASN A 385 26.68 2.38 -15.42
N ASN A 386 25.94 3.01 -14.51
CA ASN A 386 26.16 4.41 -14.12
C ASN A 386 27.51 4.65 -13.44
N SER A 387 28.23 3.58 -13.08
CA SER A 387 29.57 3.63 -12.51
C SER A 387 30.66 3.48 -13.58
N LYS A 388 30.35 3.44 -14.90
CA LYS A 388 31.38 3.41 -15.96
C LYS A 388 32.23 4.64 -15.88
N VAL A 389 33.55 4.41 -15.77
CA VAL A 389 34.58 5.44 -15.71
C VAL A 389 35.25 5.54 -17.08
N VAL A 390 35.32 6.75 -17.62
CA VAL A 390 35.92 7.01 -18.93
C VAL A 390 37.21 7.79 -18.75
N ASN A 391 38.28 7.42 -19.50
CA ASN A 391 39.54 8.15 -19.56
C ASN A 391 39.48 9.29 -20.59
N ILE A 392 40.58 10.07 -20.69
CA ILE A 392 40.70 11.21 -21.61
C ILE A 392 40.58 10.83 -23.10
N ALA A 393 40.89 9.59 -23.44
CA ALA A 393 40.78 9.09 -24.82
C ALA A 393 39.34 8.64 -25.18
N GLY A 394 38.38 8.76 -24.25
CA GLY A 394 37.02 8.25 -24.43
C GLY A 394 36.92 6.73 -24.26
N GLN A 395 37.92 6.06 -23.70
CA GLN A 395 37.88 4.62 -23.49
C GLN A 395 37.28 4.30 -22.12
N VAL A 396 36.36 3.33 -22.08
CA VAL A 396 35.80 2.81 -20.81
C VAL A 396 36.93 2.11 -20.06
N VAL A 397 37.21 2.55 -18.85
CA VAL A 397 38.18 1.91 -17.98
C VAL A 397 37.48 0.77 -17.25
N GLU A 398 37.54 -0.44 -17.82
CA GLU A 398 37.06 -1.63 -17.16
C GLU A 398 37.91 -1.93 -15.92
N SER A 399 37.27 -2.07 -14.77
CA SER A 399 37.93 -2.53 -13.55
C SER A 399 38.17 -4.05 -13.55
N ASN A 400 38.24 -4.66 -14.71
CA ASN A 400 38.45 -6.10 -14.88
C ASN A 400 39.92 -6.45 -14.85
N HIS A 401 40.53 -6.43 -13.65
CA HIS A 401 41.68 -7.28 -13.40
C HIS A 401 41.17 -8.56 -12.68
N PRO A 402 41.22 -9.72 -13.37
CA PRO A 402 40.72 -10.98 -12.79
C PRO A 402 41.55 -11.52 -11.62
N GLU A 403 42.64 -10.86 -11.25
CA GLU A 403 43.57 -11.31 -10.22
C GLU A 403 43.66 -10.42 -8.97
N LEU A 404 42.87 -9.34 -8.90
CA LEU A 404 42.89 -8.49 -7.70
C LEU A 404 41.95 -9.06 -6.60
N ASP A 405 42.55 -9.47 -5.48
CA ASP A 405 41.81 -9.80 -4.27
C ASP A 405 40.90 -8.63 -3.85
N ARG A 406 39.72 -8.94 -3.24
CA ARG A 406 38.72 -7.95 -2.80
C ARG A 406 39.32 -6.84 -1.92
N SER A 407 40.37 -7.13 -1.18
CA SER A 407 41.08 -6.17 -0.34
C SER A 407 41.88 -5.15 -1.16
N GLU A 408 42.52 -5.57 -2.27
CA GLU A 408 43.25 -4.69 -3.18
C GLU A 408 42.33 -3.81 -4.01
N LEU A 409 41.17 -4.33 -4.41
CA LEU A 409 40.13 -3.54 -5.10
C LEU A 409 39.55 -2.44 -4.19
N GLN A 410 39.35 -2.71 -2.90
CA GLN A 410 38.92 -1.71 -1.92
C GLN A 410 40.01 -0.67 -1.65
N TRP A 411 41.27 -1.08 -1.62
CA TRP A 411 42.39 -0.16 -1.48
C TRP A 411 42.53 0.74 -2.71
N PHE A 412 42.40 0.17 -3.90
CA PHE A 412 42.39 0.91 -5.18
C PHE A 412 41.25 1.92 -5.23
N LYS A 413 40.03 1.53 -4.91
CA LYS A 413 38.84 2.45 -4.81
C LYS A 413 39.09 3.59 -3.84
N ARG A 414 39.65 3.32 -2.65
CA ARG A 414 39.98 4.36 -1.67
C ARG A 414 41.08 5.31 -2.13
N SER A 415 42.03 4.80 -2.88
CA SER A 415 43.15 5.58 -3.42
C SER A 415 42.76 6.46 -4.61
N VAL A 416 41.78 6.03 -5.40
CA VAL A 416 41.23 6.79 -6.53
C VAL A 416 40.22 7.86 -6.09
N LEU A 417 39.46 7.61 -5.03
CA LEU A 417 38.50 8.57 -4.48
C LEU A 417 39.14 9.77 -3.75
N ALA A 418 40.44 9.77 -3.54
CA ALA A 418 41.15 10.77 -2.73
C ALA A 418 41.31 12.15 -3.37
N GLN A 419 41.10 12.30 -4.71
CA GLN A 419 41.26 13.58 -5.41
C GLN A 419 40.06 13.85 -6.33
N ALA A 420 38.98 14.36 -5.76
CA ALA A 420 37.83 14.83 -6.55
C ALA A 420 38.22 16.13 -7.31
N LEU A 421 37.86 16.16 -8.58
CA LEU A 421 37.98 17.33 -9.47
C LEU A 421 36.56 17.87 -9.75
N SER A 422 36.46 19.10 -10.21
CA SER A 422 35.18 19.73 -10.53
C SER A 422 34.39 19.04 -11.65
N ASN A 423 35.06 18.24 -12.48
CA ASN A 423 34.48 17.58 -13.66
C ASN A 423 34.90 16.10 -13.79
N GLY A 424 35.36 15.50 -12.69
CA GLY A 424 35.80 14.11 -12.67
C GLY A 424 36.66 13.77 -11.46
N SER A 425 37.59 12.84 -11.62
CA SER A 425 38.50 12.40 -10.57
C SER A 425 39.92 12.17 -11.14
N CYS A 426 40.95 12.21 -10.27
CA CYS A 426 42.30 11.93 -10.60
C CYS A 426 42.72 10.54 -10.14
N ALA A 427 43.13 9.67 -11.04
CA ALA A 427 43.61 8.31 -10.78
C ALA A 427 45.15 8.24 -10.56
N ARG A 428 45.82 9.38 -10.30
CA ARG A 428 47.24 9.41 -10.03
C ARG A 428 47.56 8.66 -8.74
N PRO A 429 48.47 7.69 -8.75
CA PRO A 429 48.84 6.97 -7.53
C PRO A 429 49.45 7.92 -6.48
N ILE A 430 49.01 7.77 -5.22
CA ILE A 430 49.51 8.59 -4.08
C ILE A 430 51.03 8.50 -3.94
N LEU A 431 51.62 7.37 -4.26
CA LEU A 431 53.07 7.13 -4.22
C LEU A 431 53.87 8.02 -5.18
N GLN A 432 53.25 8.61 -6.20
CA GLN A 432 53.91 9.52 -7.14
C GLN A 432 53.95 10.98 -6.66
N GLY A 433 53.47 11.23 -5.42
CA GLY A 433 53.43 12.56 -4.83
C GLY A 433 52.42 13.52 -5.46
N PRO A 434 52.36 14.80 -5.04
CA PRO A 434 51.41 15.78 -5.53
C PRO A 434 51.61 16.03 -7.05
N CYS A 435 50.49 16.34 -7.73
CA CYS A 435 50.53 16.63 -9.16
C CYS A 435 51.32 17.88 -9.46
N PRO A 436 52.35 17.82 -10.35
CA PRO A 436 53.17 18.99 -10.71
C PRO A 436 52.47 19.96 -11.69
N HIS A 437 51.29 19.58 -12.21
CA HIS A 437 50.58 20.34 -13.25
C HIS A 437 49.30 20.93 -12.73
N ALA A 438 49.18 22.24 -12.70
CA ALA A 438 47.94 22.91 -12.39
C ALA A 438 47.01 22.91 -13.62
N ASN A 439 45.74 22.48 -13.44
CA ASN A 439 44.66 22.57 -14.45
C ASN A 439 44.89 21.83 -15.79
N ALA A 440 45.80 20.86 -15.86
CA ALA A 440 46.06 20.08 -17.07
C ALA A 440 45.29 18.75 -17.13
N CYS A 441 44.25 18.58 -16.33
CA CYS A 441 43.54 17.31 -16.17
C CYS A 441 42.95 16.78 -17.50
N LEU A 442 42.40 17.62 -18.36
CA LEU A 442 41.81 17.23 -19.64
C LEU A 442 42.82 16.80 -20.71
N THR A 443 44.11 16.85 -20.40
CA THR A 443 45.20 16.30 -21.23
C THR A 443 46.02 15.27 -20.47
N CYS A 444 45.61 14.88 -19.26
CA CYS A 444 46.33 13.96 -18.37
C CYS A 444 45.76 12.54 -18.47
N GLY A 445 46.63 11.54 -18.65
CA GLY A 445 46.24 10.14 -18.70
C GLY A 445 45.62 9.56 -17.41
N ASP A 446 45.82 10.26 -16.27
CA ASP A 446 45.22 9.87 -14.98
C ASP A 446 43.83 10.44 -14.76
N PHE A 447 43.31 11.25 -15.69
CA PHE A 447 41.94 11.79 -15.56
C PHE A 447 40.87 10.72 -15.80
N ARG A 448 39.85 10.71 -14.96
CA ARG A 448 38.70 9.81 -15.03
C ARG A 448 37.42 10.62 -14.83
N THR A 449 36.39 10.29 -15.58
CA THR A 449 35.08 10.95 -15.49
C THR A 449 33.94 9.96 -15.65
N THR A 450 32.75 10.36 -15.32
CA THR A 450 31.50 9.58 -15.37
C THR A 450 30.40 10.39 -16.03
N ILE A 451 29.27 9.76 -16.31
CA ILE A 451 28.09 10.39 -16.93
C ILE A 451 27.54 11.58 -16.11
N GLU A 452 27.77 11.60 -14.79
CA GLU A 452 27.34 12.69 -13.90
C GLU A 452 27.93 14.06 -14.30
N PHE A 453 29.07 14.07 -14.96
CA PHE A 453 29.80 15.27 -15.38
C PHE A 453 29.55 15.68 -16.84
N ILE A 454 28.64 15.01 -17.57
CA ILE A 454 28.42 15.25 -18.99
C ILE A 454 28.08 16.71 -19.32
N ASN A 455 27.20 17.32 -18.51
CA ASN A 455 26.81 18.73 -18.69
C ASN A 455 28.00 19.68 -18.53
N GLN A 456 28.90 19.41 -17.58
CA GLN A 456 30.13 20.19 -17.39
C GLN A 456 31.07 20.04 -18.57
N HIS A 457 31.19 18.82 -19.13
CA HIS A 457 32.02 18.58 -20.32
C HIS A 457 31.48 19.27 -21.55
N GLN A 458 30.17 19.26 -21.77
CA GLN A 458 29.50 20.00 -22.87
C GLN A 458 29.71 21.51 -22.75
N GLN A 459 29.56 22.08 -21.57
CA GLN A 459 29.83 23.50 -21.31
C GLN A 459 31.29 23.85 -21.56
N GLN A 460 32.20 22.99 -21.07
CA GLN A 460 33.63 23.19 -21.24
C GLN A 460 34.05 23.06 -22.68
N LEU A 461 33.43 22.17 -23.48
CA LEU A 461 33.67 22.08 -24.93
C LEU A 461 33.27 23.38 -25.63
N ALA A 462 32.09 23.91 -25.34
CA ALA A 462 31.61 25.17 -25.91
C ALA A 462 32.57 26.36 -25.59
N GLN A 463 33.06 26.44 -24.34
CA GLN A 463 34.02 27.46 -23.93
C GLN A 463 35.36 27.30 -24.62
N THR A 464 35.83 26.08 -24.79
CA THR A 464 37.09 25.73 -25.47
C THR A 464 37.02 26.13 -26.95
N GLU A 465 35.89 25.87 -27.62
CA GLU A 465 35.69 26.28 -29.03
C GLU A 465 35.72 27.80 -29.19
N GLN A 466 35.09 28.54 -28.28
CA GLN A 466 35.16 30.01 -28.27
C GLN A 466 36.59 30.54 -28.05
N LEU A 467 37.37 29.88 -27.19
CA LEU A 467 38.75 30.24 -26.93
C LEU A 467 39.65 30.01 -28.17
N ILE A 468 39.42 28.90 -28.89
CA ILE A 468 40.12 28.57 -30.14
C ILE A 468 39.85 29.66 -31.19
N GLU A 469 38.62 30.09 -31.37
CA GLU A 469 38.24 31.15 -32.31
C GLU A 469 38.93 32.49 -31.99
N LYS A 470 38.93 32.87 -30.70
CA LYS A 470 39.64 34.08 -30.22
C LYS A 470 41.12 33.98 -30.41
N ALA A 471 41.73 32.82 -30.14
CA ALA A 471 43.16 32.59 -30.29
C ALA A 471 43.60 32.62 -31.78
N LYS A 472 42.77 32.08 -32.68
CA LYS A 472 42.98 32.15 -34.13
C LYS A 472 42.95 33.60 -34.62
N ALA A 473 41.96 34.39 -34.20
CA ALA A 473 41.84 35.81 -34.53
C ALA A 473 43.02 36.65 -34.02
N SER A 474 43.66 36.25 -32.92
CA SER A 474 44.81 36.91 -32.33
C SER A 474 46.16 36.33 -32.76
N SER A 475 46.19 35.32 -33.65
CA SER A 475 47.40 34.63 -34.15
C SER A 475 48.20 33.95 -33.02
N TRP A 476 47.54 33.46 -31.95
CA TRP A 476 48.21 32.77 -30.82
C TRP A 476 48.34 31.27 -31.09
N ILE A 477 49.27 30.90 -31.95
CA ILE A 477 49.41 29.54 -32.49
C ILE A 477 49.49 28.49 -31.39
N ARG A 478 50.31 28.69 -30.36
CA ARG A 478 50.50 27.72 -29.28
C ARG A 478 49.20 27.50 -28.46
N GLN A 479 48.41 28.53 -28.25
CA GLN A 479 47.10 28.41 -27.56
C GLN A 479 46.08 27.68 -28.42
N VAL A 480 46.11 27.84 -29.73
CA VAL A 480 45.26 27.08 -30.65
C VAL A 480 45.61 25.58 -30.54
N GLU A 481 46.89 25.20 -30.64
CA GLU A 481 47.32 23.79 -30.57
C GLU A 481 46.88 23.12 -29.24
N MET A 482 47.12 23.78 -28.10
CA MET A 482 46.78 23.23 -26.79
C MET A 482 45.27 23.05 -26.63
N ASN A 483 44.48 24.03 -27.06
CA ASN A 483 43.00 23.96 -26.92
C ASN A 483 42.37 23.00 -27.95
N GLU A 484 42.94 22.81 -29.12
CA GLU A 484 42.48 21.78 -30.08
C GLU A 484 42.65 20.36 -29.49
N GLN A 485 43.71 20.10 -28.73
CA GLN A 485 43.89 18.81 -28.03
C GLN A 485 42.81 18.63 -26.94
N VAL A 486 42.55 19.66 -26.13
CA VAL A 486 41.47 19.63 -25.10
C VAL A 486 40.13 19.40 -25.76
N LYS A 487 39.82 20.09 -26.86
CA LYS A 487 38.59 19.93 -27.65
C LYS A 487 38.40 18.50 -28.12
N THR A 488 39.45 17.89 -28.67
CA THR A 488 39.44 16.50 -29.15
C THR A 488 39.13 15.52 -28.02
N ASN A 489 39.79 15.68 -26.89
CA ASN A 489 39.56 14.83 -25.71
C ASN A 489 38.15 14.97 -25.17
N LEU A 490 37.62 16.20 -25.04
CA LEU A 490 36.26 16.46 -24.61
C LEU A 490 35.22 15.83 -25.55
N LYS A 491 35.43 15.91 -26.88
CA LYS A 491 34.54 15.26 -27.87
C LYS A 491 34.54 13.75 -27.71
N ASN A 492 35.71 13.13 -27.51
CA ASN A 492 35.80 11.69 -27.28
C ASN A 492 35.10 11.25 -26.00
N ILE A 493 35.28 11.99 -24.89
CA ILE A 493 34.62 11.73 -23.62
C ILE A 493 33.09 11.83 -23.78
N ILE A 494 32.59 12.93 -24.36
CA ILE A 494 31.18 13.16 -24.56
C ILE A 494 30.55 12.08 -25.43
N ALA A 495 31.17 11.76 -26.57
CA ALA A 495 30.69 10.74 -27.50
C ALA A 495 30.52 9.36 -26.82
N THR A 496 31.49 8.98 -25.97
CA THR A 496 31.41 7.70 -25.25
C THR A 496 30.35 7.70 -24.14
N LEU A 497 30.19 8.83 -23.44
CA LEU A 497 29.17 8.96 -22.39
C LEU A 497 27.75 9.08 -22.96
N GLU A 498 27.58 9.59 -24.19
CA GLU A 498 26.27 9.73 -24.86
C GLU A 498 25.83 8.48 -25.61
N SER A 499 26.76 7.67 -26.12
CA SER A 499 26.45 6.45 -26.88
C SER A 499 25.61 5.44 -26.09
N ASP A 500 25.63 5.49 -24.77
CA ASP A 500 24.88 4.62 -23.91
C ASP A 500 23.41 5.12 -23.63
N ASN A 501 23.14 6.42 -23.80
CA ASN A 501 21.78 6.97 -23.63
C ASN A 501 20.83 6.65 -24.80
N GLU A 502 21.34 6.40 -26.00
CA GLU A 502 20.50 6.03 -27.14
C GLU A 502 20.03 4.57 -27.11
N LEU A 503 20.71 3.69 -26.37
CA LEU A 503 20.31 2.31 -26.17
C LEU A 503 19.20 2.16 -25.12
N GLU A 504 19.03 3.13 -24.21
CA GLU A 504 17.98 3.13 -23.18
C GLU A 504 16.64 3.69 -23.67
N GLY A 505 16.59 4.43 -24.77
CA GLY A 505 15.37 5.02 -25.36
C GLY A 505 14.57 4.08 -26.26
N GLN A 506 15.04 2.86 -26.51
CA GLN A 506 14.43 1.90 -27.45
C GLN A 506 14.02 0.56 -26.81
N SER A 507 14.02 0.44 -25.48
CA SER A 507 13.57 -0.80 -24.80
C SER A 507 12.34 -0.56 -23.90
#